data_82773244acef1e60c39632ca5da3faa2
#
_entry.id   82773244acef1e60c39632ca5da3faa2
#
_cell.length_a   1.000
_cell.length_b   1.000
_cell.length_c   1.000
_cell.angle_alpha   90.00
_cell.angle_beta   90.00
_cell.angle_gamma   90.00
#
_symmetry.space_group_name_H-M   'P 1'
#
loop_
_entity.id
_entity.type
_entity.pdbx_description
1 polymer ?
#
loop_
_entity_poly.entity_id
_entity_poly.type
_entity_poly.pdbx_seq_one_letter_code
_entity_poly.pdbx_strand_id
1 'polypeptide(L)'
;AYYWDSYFTQLGLLQAGQFDLVRAMLDNFAHAIATIGHIPNGFRSYFLTRSQPPFFAAMVQDYGRATGDLRGAYATYLPAMQAEYRYFTTSAHTIGGLARYWDTENTPRVEMYGTDLAAEGHTKAHPEYFRDLRAACESGWDFSSRWLTDTADLGTIRTTQLWALDLNCLLLRYEEILSQATGKTRYVTAANTRRAAIAKRFFDKDRGYFCDVVIADGTTVPVTTAAGMYALYAGAASPAQADRAVEWMRAHLLAPGGLLTTDVTSGQQWDAPNGWAPLQWIAIQGLRRYGFDALAETLRTRWLATCDTVFAASGKFVEKYNVLDPLAASGGGEYALQDGFGWTNGVYLDLLSDAPEPVADMPENHA
;
A
#
# COMPACT_ATOMS: atom_id res chain seq x y z
N ALA A 1 -13.09 -1.50 -11.82
CA ALA A 1 -12.54 -1.29 -10.48
C ALA A 1 -11.05 -1.57 -10.50
N TYR A 2 -10.28 -0.83 -9.75
CA TYR A 2 -8.91 -1.15 -9.38
C TYR A 2 -8.91 -1.78 -7.99
N TYR A 3 -7.97 -2.70 -7.73
CA TYR A 3 -8.07 -3.56 -6.57
C TYR A 3 -7.83 -2.79 -5.26
N TRP A 4 -6.63 -2.28 -5.01
CA TRP A 4 -6.35 -1.66 -3.71
C TRP A 4 -7.10 -0.35 -3.48
N ASP A 5 -7.44 0.38 -4.56
CA ASP A 5 -8.33 1.55 -4.54
C ASP A 5 -9.68 1.22 -3.91
N SER A 6 -10.19 0.02 -4.20
CA SER A 6 -11.46 -0.47 -3.68
C SER A 6 -11.44 -0.66 -2.17
N TYR A 7 -10.29 -1.02 -1.56
CA TYR A 7 -10.17 -1.08 -0.11
C TYR A 7 -10.42 0.28 0.54
N PHE A 8 -9.70 1.31 0.09
CA PHE A 8 -9.85 2.66 0.66
C PHE A 8 -11.20 3.28 0.33
N THR A 9 -11.79 2.99 -0.83
CA THR A 9 -13.17 3.35 -1.16
C THR A 9 -14.16 2.65 -0.22
N GLN A 10 -13.93 1.38 0.12
CA GLN A 10 -14.76 0.62 1.05
C GLN A 10 -14.85 1.26 2.43
N LEU A 11 -13.78 1.89 2.93
CA LEU A 11 -13.78 2.54 4.23
C LEU A 11 -14.95 3.55 4.33
N GLY A 12 -15.08 4.44 3.34
CA GLY A 12 -16.17 5.39 3.30
C GLY A 12 -17.54 4.76 3.07
N LEU A 13 -17.62 3.69 2.27
CA LEU A 13 -18.89 2.97 2.07
C LEU A 13 -19.36 2.31 3.37
N LEU A 14 -18.47 1.78 4.17
CA LEU A 14 -18.79 1.20 5.49
C LEU A 14 -19.29 2.29 6.44
N GLN A 15 -18.64 3.45 6.49
CA GLN A 15 -19.07 4.61 7.28
C GLN A 15 -20.46 5.11 6.86
N ALA A 16 -20.76 5.04 5.56
CA ALA A 16 -22.07 5.42 5.01
C ALA A 16 -23.14 4.31 5.12
N GLY A 17 -22.85 3.17 5.75
CA GLY A 17 -23.77 2.04 5.88
C GLY A 17 -24.09 1.32 4.57
N GLN A 18 -23.29 1.48 3.52
CA GLN A 18 -23.51 0.90 2.20
C GLN A 18 -23.00 -0.56 2.12
N PHE A 19 -23.43 -1.39 3.06
CA PHE A 19 -22.95 -2.77 3.23
C PHE A 19 -23.20 -3.67 2.01
N ASP A 20 -24.32 -3.47 1.30
CA ASP A 20 -24.63 -4.26 0.10
C ASP A 20 -23.67 -3.96 -1.05
N LEU A 21 -23.22 -2.70 -1.20
CA LEU A 21 -22.19 -2.36 -2.18
C LEU A 21 -20.85 -2.99 -1.83
N VAL A 22 -20.46 -2.95 -0.56
CA VAL A 22 -19.23 -3.59 -0.09
C VAL A 22 -19.29 -5.09 -0.32
N ARG A 23 -20.39 -5.75 0.01
CA ARG A 23 -20.59 -7.17 -0.25
C ARG A 23 -20.44 -7.49 -1.75
N ALA A 24 -21.07 -6.72 -2.63
CA ALA A 24 -20.96 -6.90 -4.07
C ALA A 24 -19.51 -6.74 -4.57
N MET A 25 -18.72 -5.82 -3.98
CA MET A 25 -17.28 -5.68 -4.28
C MET A 25 -16.51 -6.93 -3.85
N LEU A 26 -16.75 -7.46 -2.64
CA LEU A 26 -16.14 -8.68 -2.14
C LEU A 26 -16.50 -9.91 -3.01
N ASP A 27 -17.76 -10.03 -3.41
CA ASP A 27 -18.23 -11.12 -4.28
C ASP A 27 -17.54 -11.06 -5.65
N ASN A 28 -17.38 -9.87 -6.24
CA ASN A 28 -16.68 -9.67 -7.50
C ASN A 28 -15.19 -10.04 -7.38
N PHE A 29 -14.53 -9.68 -6.30
CA PHE A 29 -13.13 -10.05 -6.07
C PHE A 29 -12.95 -11.54 -5.80
N ALA A 30 -13.85 -12.16 -5.02
CA ALA A 30 -13.84 -13.60 -4.82
C ALA A 30 -14.06 -14.36 -6.14
N HIS A 31 -14.94 -13.85 -7.02
CA HIS A 31 -15.14 -14.41 -8.36
C HIS A 31 -13.89 -14.27 -9.23
N ALA A 32 -13.21 -13.10 -9.21
CA ALA A 32 -11.96 -12.91 -9.94
C ALA A 32 -10.88 -13.89 -9.47
N ILE A 33 -10.71 -14.07 -8.16
CA ILE A 33 -9.79 -15.06 -7.60
C ILE A 33 -10.12 -16.48 -8.09
N ALA A 34 -11.40 -16.85 -8.11
CA ALA A 34 -11.83 -18.18 -8.52
C ALA A 34 -11.63 -18.45 -10.03
N THR A 35 -11.72 -17.41 -10.86
CA THR A 35 -11.68 -17.53 -12.33
C THR A 35 -10.32 -17.22 -12.94
N ILE A 36 -9.57 -16.26 -12.34
CA ILE A 36 -8.28 -15.77 -12.84
C ILE A 36 -7.12 -16.32 -11.98
N GLY A 37 -7.38 -16.65 -10.72
CA GLY A 37 -6.37 -17.08 -9.75
C GLY A 37 -5.91 -15.99 -8.79
N HIS A 38 -6.20 -14.74 -9.08
CA HIS A 38 -5.91 -13.55 -8.26
C HIS A 38 -6.88 -12.42 -8.58
N ILE A 39 -6.86 -11.34 -7.82
CA ILE A 39 -7.54 -10.11 -8.17
C ILE A 39 -6.62 -9.34 -9.12
N PRO A 40 -7.04 -9.05 -10.37
CA PRO A 40 -6.20 -8.31 -11.30
C PRO A 40 -6.02 -6.85 -10.85
N ASN A 41 -4.95 -6.21 -11.31
CA ASN A 41 -4.64 -4.80 -11.05
C ASN A 41 -5.86 -3.90 -11.27
N GLY A 42 -6.58 -4.11 -12.38
CA GLY A 42 -7.87 -3.53 -12.70
C GLY A 42 -8.71 -4.46 -13.56
N PHE A 43 -10.03 -4.27 -13.60
CA PHE A 43 -10.95 -5.13 -14.36
C PHE A 43 -10.94 -4.78 -15.85
N ARG A 44 -9.80 -5.00 -16.51
CA ARG A 44 -9.59 -4.95 -17.98
C ARG A 44 -8.70 -6.11 -18.39
N SER A 45 -8.89 -6.63 -19.59
CA SER A 45 -8.15 -7.79 -20.12
C SER A 45 -6.63 -7.60 -20.12
N TYR A 46 -6.15 -6.38 -20.29
CA TYR A 46 -4.73 -6.08 -20.31
C TYR A 46 -4.08 -5.95 -18.91
N PHE A 47 -4.85 -6.06 -17.84
CA PHE A 47 -4.36 -6.06 -16.45
C PHE A 47 -4.25 -7.45 -15.80
N LEU A 48 -4.54 -8.51 -16.54
CA LEU A 48 -4.67 -9.86 -15.96
C LEU A 48 -3.33 -10.51 -15.56
N THR A 49 -2.20 -9.93 -15.93
CA THR A 49 -0.87 -10.50 -15.68
C THR A 49 -0.27 -10.12 -14.33
N ARG A 50 -0.90 -9.17 -13.62
CA ARG A 50 -0.48 -8.63 -12.32
C ARG A 50 -1.66 -8.31 -11.43
N SER A 51 -1.41 -8.24 -10.14
CA SER A 51 -2.39 -7.83 -9.13
C SER A 51 -2.16 -6.37 -8.68
N GLN A 52 -2.56 -6.06 -7.46
CA GLN A 52 -2.23 -4.86 -6.68
C GLN A 52 -2.02 -5.25 -5.20
N PRO A 53 -1.64 -4.32 -4.28
CA PRO A 53 -1.40 -4.65 -2.89
C PRO A 53 -2.56 -5.43 -2.24
N PRO A 54 -2.27 -6.54 -1.52
CA PRO A 54 -3.28 -7.52 -1.09
C PRO A 54 -4.10 -7.07 0.12
N PHE A 55 -5.17 -6.36 -0.11
CA PHE A 55 -6.10 -5.90 0.93
C PHE A 55 -7.34 -6.77 1.12
N PHE A 56 -7.56 -7.82 0.32
CA PHE A 56 -8.84 -8.55 0.32
C PHE A 56 -9.18 -9.15 1.69
N ALA A 57 -8.22 -9.71 2.43
CA ALA A 57 -8.50 -10.21 3.78
C ALA A 57 -8.90 -9.08 4.75
N ALA A 58 -8.28 -7.90 4.64
CA ALA A 58 -8.68 -6.73 5.41
C ALA A 58 -10.09 -6.26 5.02
N MET A 59 -10.40 -6.23 3.72
CA MET A 59 -11.74 -5.90 3.23
C MET A 59 -12.81 -6.81 3.83
N VAL A 60 -12.56 -8.12 3.86
CA VAL A 60 -13.48 -9.11 4.47
C VAL A 60 -13.61 -8.89 5.97
N GLN A 61 -12.50 -8.62 6.66
CA GLN A 61 -12.49 -8.37 8.10
C GLN A 61 -13.29 -7.12 8.46
N ASP A 62 -13.08 -6.01 7.77
CA ASP A 62 -13.73 -4.74 8.05
C ASP A 62 -15.24 -4.81 7.73
N TYR A 63 -15.60 -5.47 6.63
CA TYR A 63 -17.02 -5.77 6.32
C TYR A 63 -17.68 -6.60 7.43
N GLY A 64 -17.03 -7.69 7.86
CA GLY A 64 -17.58 -8.56 8.91
C GLY A 64 -17.72 -7.86 10.26
N ARG A 65 -16.80 -6.95 10.61
CA ARG A 65 -16.88 -6.11 11.81
C ARG A 65 -18.03 -5.11 11.71
N ALA A 66 -18.13 -4.39 10.60
CA ALA A 66 -19.15 -3.36 10.38
C ALA A 66 -20.58 -3.94 10.34
N THR A 67 -20.74 -5.15 9.82
CA THR A 67 -22.04 -5.85 9.81
C THR A 67 -22.34 -6.64 11.09
N GLY A 68 -21.38 -6.75 12.02
CA GLY A 68 -21.51 -7.56 13.23
C GLY A 68 -21.44 -9.07 13.00
N ASP A 69 -21.11 -9.53 11.79
CA ASP A 69 -20.97 -10.95 11.43
C ASP A 69 -19.59 -11.31 10.88
N LEU A 70 -18.56 -11.08 11.69
CA LEU A 70 -17.18 -11.39 11.33
C LEU A 70 -16.99 -12.88 11.00
N ARG A 71 -17.66 -13.77 11.75
CA ARG A 71 -17.55 -15.21 11.54
C ARG A 71 -18.17 -15.65 10.20
N GLY A 72 -19.33 -15.12 9.86
CA GLY A 72 -19.99 -15.40 8.57
C GLY A 72 -19.20 -14.84 7.39
N ALA A 73 -18.67 -13.61 7.52
CA ALA A 73 -17.80 -13.03 6.51
C ALA A 73 -16.56 -13.92 6.26
N TYR A 74 -15.85 -14.32 7.32
CA TYR A 74 -14.73 -15.25 7.18
C TYR A 74 -15.14 -16.59 6.53
N ALA A 75 -16.23 -17.21 6.98
CA ALA A 75 -16.69 -18.49 6.41
C ALA A 75 -16.99 -18.39 4.92
N THR A 76 -17.59 -17.28 4.49
CA THR A 76 -17.96 -17.04 3.09
C THR A 76 -16.73 -16.86 2.20
N TYR A 77 -15.77 -16.05 2.63
CA TYR A 77 -14.64 -15.64 1.77
C TYR A 77 -13.33 -16.38 2.03
N LEU A 78 -13.26 -17.29 3.01
CA LEU A 78 -12.02 -18.01 3.35
C LEU A 78 -11.35 -18.72 2.16
N PRO A 79 -12.06 -19.41 1.24
CA PRO A 79 -11.41 -20.04 0.09
C PRO A 79 -10.69 -19.03 -0.80
N ALA A 80 -11.30 -17.86 -1.04
CA ALA A 80 -10.73 -16.79 -1.84
C ALA A 80 -9.53 -16.14 -1.13
N MET A 81 -9.66 -15.83 0.18
CA MET A 81 -8.55 -15.33 0.99
C MET A 81 -7.34 -16.27 0.95
N GLN A 82 -7.55 -17.59 1.08
CA GLN A 82 -6.47 -18.56 1.01
C GLN A 82 -5.85 -18.67 -0.39
N ALA A 83 -6.62 -18.46 -1.45
CA ALA A 83 -6.13 -18.49 -2.82
C ALA A 83 -5.26 -17.27 -3.12
N GLU A 84 -5.71 -16.06 -2.74
CA GLU A 84 -4.90 -14.84 -2.90
C GLU A 84 -3.61 -14.89 -2.07
N TYR A 85 -3.68 -15.36 -0.82
CA TYR A 85 -2.47 -15.56 -0.01
C TYR A 85 -1.45 -16.46 -0.71
N ARG A 86 -1.91 -17.55 -1.36
CA ARG A 86 -1.02 -18.42 -2.14
C ARG A 86 -0.41 -17.70 -3.34
N TYR A 87 -1.17 -16.86 -4.04
CA TYR A 87 -0.65 -16.08 -5.17
C TYR A 87 0.57 -15.25 -4.77
N PHE A 88 0.50 -14.50 -3.68
CA PHE A 88 1.59 -13.65 -3.21
C PHE A 88 2.72 -14.39 -2.46
N THR A 89 2.50 -15.62 -2.02
CA THR A 89 3.48 -16.40 -1.23
C THR A 89 4.13 -17.55 -1.98
N THR A 90 3.84 -17.69 -3.29
CA THR A 90 4.42 -18.76 -4.12
C THR A 90 5.34 -18.19 -5.21
N SER A 91 6.30 -19.01 -5.62
CA SER A 91 7.23 -18.90 -6.75
C SER A 91 7.75 -17.50 -7.13
N ALA A 92 7.07 -16.79 -8.04
CA ALA A 92 7.61 -15.56 -8.64
C ALA A 92 7.60 -14.36 -7.69
N HIS A 93 6.59 -14.26 -6.82
CA HIS A 93 6.47 -13.18 -5.83
C HIS A 93 7.35 -13.38 -4.59
N THR A 94 7.93 -14.55 -4.37
CA THR A 94 8.68 -14.84 -3.13
C THR A 94 10.09 -15.31 -3.41
N ILE A 95 11.08 -14.62 -2.83
CA ILE A 95 12.48 -14.99 -2.84
C ILE A 95 12.99 -15.01 -1.40
N GLY A 96 13.60 -16.12 -0.97
CA GLY A 96 14.16 -16.23 0.38
C GLY A 96 13.13 -16.05 1.51
N GLY A 97 11.85 -16.34 1.24
CA GLY A 97 10.75 -16.23 2.19
C GLY A 97 10.14 -14.82 2.32
N LEU A 98 10.64 -13.84 1.58
CA LEU A 98 10.12 -12.46 1.53
C LEU A 98 9.54 -12.14 0.15
N ALA A 99 8.53 -11.29 0.12
CA ALA A 99 7.78 -10.98 -1.08
C ALA A 99 8.33 -9.74 -1.81
N ARG A 100 8.20 -9.78 -3.14
CA ARG A 100 8.43 -8.68 -4.08
C ARG A 100 7.22 -8.51 -4.98
N TYR A 101 7.08 -7.35 -5.61
CA TYR A 101 6.13 -7.17 -6.70
C TYR A 101 6.63 -7.82 -7.99
N TRP A 102 5.69 -8.31 -8.82
CA TRP A 102 6.02 -9.10 -10.01
C TRP A 102 4.91 -9.03 -11.05
N ASP A 103 5.28 -9.08 -12.33
CA ASP A 103 4.37 -9.33 -13.44
C ASP A 103 4.86 -10.55 -14.24
N THR A 104 3.97 -11.37 -14.75
CA THR A 104 4.33 -12.55 -15.54
C THR A 104 4.90 -12.18 -16.90
N GLU A 105 4.55 -11.00 -17.43
CA GLU A 105 4.98 -10.51 -18.73
C GLU A 105 6.21 -9.59 -18.64
N ASN A 106 7.06 -9.66 -19.64
CA ASN A 106 8.18 -8.73 -19.85
C ASN A 106 8.09 -8.07 -21.23
N THR A 107 6.98 -7.40 -21.47
CA THR A 107 6.62 -6.70 -22.70
C THR A 107 6.08 -5.32 -22.37
N PRO A 108 6.08 -4.36 -23.31
CA PRO A 108 5.42 -3.07 -23.10
C PRO A 108 4.00 -3.23 -22.58
N ARG A 109 3.57 -2.34 -21.69
CA ARG A 109 2.19 -2.31 -21.18
C ARG A 109 1.23 -1.97 -22.32
N VAL A 110 0.15 -2.72 -22.46
CA VAL A 110 -0.83 -2.51 -23.55
C VAL A 110 -1.46 -1.11 -23.45
N GLU A 111 -1.78 -0.68 -22.24
CA GLU A 111 -2.39 0.62 -21.94
C GLU A 111 -1.45 1.83 -22.18
N MET A 112 -0.14 1.60 -22.19
CA MET A 112 0.91 2.62 -22.35
C MET A 112 1.90 2.24 -23.46
N TYR A 113 1.47 1.48 -24.45
CA TYR A 113 2.32 0.82 -25.43
C TYR A 113 3.29 1.77 -26.14
N GLY A 114 2.79 2.93 -26.60
CA GLY A 114 3.63 3.92 -27.28
C GLY A 114 4.69 4.54 -26.37
N THR A 115 4.35 4.82 -25.12
CA THR A 115 5.26 5.37 -24.11
C THR A 115 6.35 4.36 -23.76
N ASP A 116 5.96 3.10 -23.52
CA ASP A 116 6.88 2.05 -23.17
C ASP A 116 7.86 1.71 -24.31
N LEU A 117 7.39 1.73 -25.57
CA LEU A 117 8.26 1.54 -26.74
C LEU A 117 9.28 2.67 -26.92
N ALA A 118 8.94 3.91 -26.56
CA ALA A 118 9.88 5.02 -26.64
C ALA A 118 11.10 4.81 -25.74
N ALA A 119 10.99 3.90 -24.76
CA ALA A 119 12.06 3.50 -23.85
C ALA A 119 12.95 2.35 -24.38
N GLU A 120 12.91 2.01 -25.69
CA GLU A 120 13.66 0.88 -26.26
C GLU A 120 15.18 0.91 -25.94
N GLY A 121 15.75 2.12 -25.83
CA GLY A 121 17.14 2.28 -25.41
C GLY A 121 17.46 1.70 -24.04
N HIS A 122 16.51 1.72 -23.13
CA HIS A 122 16.65 1.19 -21.76
C HIS A 122 16.61 -0.34 -21.74
N THR A 123 15.84 -0.97 -22.63
CA THR A 123 15.69 -2.44 -22.66
C THR A 123 16.98 -3.16 -23.02
N LYS A 124 17.91 -2.52 -23.73
CA LYS A 124 19.23 -3.09 -24.06
C LYS A 124 20.17 -3.11 -22.86
N ALA A 125 20.09 -2.09 -22.01
CA ALA A 125 20.89 -1.98 -20.80
C ALA A 125 20.24 -2.74 -19.61
N HIS A 126 18.94 -2.95 -19.67
CA HIS A 126 18.14 -3.55 -18.60
C HIS A 126 17.08 -4.51 -19.17
N PRO A 127 17.44 -5.78 -19.39
CA PRO A 127 16.59 -6.78 -20.05
C PRO A 127 15.20 -6.99 -19.39
N GLU A 128 15.06 -6.76 -18.07
CA GLU A 128 13.82 -6.89 -17.32
C GLU A 128 13.03 -5.57 -17.20
N TYR A 129 13.38 -4.54 -17.97
CA TYR A 129 12.82 -3.19 -17.87
C TYR A 129 11.28 -3.17 -17.89
N PHE A 130 10.65 -3.83 -18.86
CA PHE A 130 9.20 -3.85 -18.95
C PHE A 130 8.56 -4.61 -17.77
N ARG A 131 9.19 -5.68 -17.29
CA ARG A 131 8.70 -6.39 -16.13
C ARG A 131 8.78 -5.52 -14.86
N ASP A 132 9.86 -4.77 -14.71
CA ASP A 132 10.01 -3.85 -13.58
C ASP A 132 9.00 -2.71 -13.62
N LEU A 133 8.68 -2.14 -14.80
CA LEU A 133 7.57 -1.20 -14.97
C LEU A 133 6.22 -1.81 -14.57
N ARG A 134 5.93 -3.01 -15.06
CA ARG A 134 4.69 -3.73 -14.76
C ARG A 134 4.59 -4.11 -13.28
N ALA A 135 5.67 -4.52 -12.65
CA ALA A 135 5.74 -4.81 -11.22
C ALA A 135 5.54 -3.55 -10.37
N ALA A 136 6.03 -2.39 -10.83
CA ALA A 136 5.72 -1.11 -10.19
C ALA A 136 4.22 -0.78 -10.28
N CYS A 137 3.56 -1.09 -11.41
CA CYS A 137 2.10 -1.00 -11.51
C CYS A 137 1.38 -1.96 -10.54
N GLU A 138 1.91 -3.18 -10.32
CA GLU A 138 1.36 -4.09 -9.30
C GLU A 138 1.47 -3.50 -7.90
N SER A 139 2.52 -2.73 -7.60
CA SER A 139 2.67 -2.06 -6.31
C SER A 139 1.67 -0.93 -6.08
N GLY A 140 1.04 -0.43 -7.15
CA GLY A 140 0.22 0.77 -7.13
C GLY A 140 1.03 2.07 -7.12
N TRP A 141 2.38 2.03 -7.13
CA TRP A 141 3.26 3.20 -7.12
C TRP A 141 3.96 3.40 -8.49
N ASP A 142 3.15 3.66 -9.49
CA ASP A 142 3.54 3.84 -10.89
C ASP A 142 3.55 5.34 -11.28
N PHE A 143 4.71 6.07 -11.22
CA PHE A 143 6.00 5.55 -10.77
C PHE A 143 6.56 6.40 -9.64
N SER A 144 7.70 5.96 -9.07
CA SER A 144 8.35 6.59 -7.93
C SER A 144 9.86 6.36 -7.98
N SER A 145 10.62 7.32 -7.46
CA SER A 145 12.05 7.17 -7.17
C SER A 145 12.37 6.00 -6.24
N ARG A 146 11.37 5.50 -5.50
CA ARG A 146 11.43 4.28 -4.69
C ARG A 146 12.03 3.10 -5.44
N TRP A 147 11.71 2.98 -6.72
CA TRP A 147 12.08 1.83 -7.57
C TRP A 147 13.36 2.04 -8.36
N LEU A 148 13.95 3.24 -8.34
CA LEU A 148 15.03 3.64 -9.21
C LEU A 148 16.40 3.52 -8.54
N THR A 149 17.44 3.24 -9.31
CA THR A 149 18.83 3.37 -8.86
C THR A 149 19.34 4.80 -9.06
N ASP A 150 18.90 5.46 -10.12
CA ASP A 150 19.03 6.91 -10.32
C ASP A 150 17.64 7.53 -10.25
N THR A 151 17.39 8.34 -9.23
CA THR A 151 16.06 8.92 -8.97
C THR A 151 15.55 9.86 -10.07
N ALA A 152 16.41 10.28 -10.98
CA ALA A 152 16.07 11.13 -12.13
C ALA A 152 15.80 10.34 -13.43
N ASP A 153 16.09 9.03 -13.46
CA ASP A 153 15.99 8.20 -14.65
C ASP A 153 15.10 6.98 -14.45
N LEU A 154 13.89 7.00 -15.02
CA LEU A 154 12.96 5.85 -14.99
C LEU A 154 13.56 4.61 -15.65
N GLY A 155 14.51 4.75 -16.58
CA GLY A 155 15.22 3.63 -17.19
C GLY A 155 16.03 2.78 -16.19
N THR A 156 16.24 3.28 -14.99
CA THR A 156 16.97 2.57 -13.92
C THR A 156 16.07 1.80 -12.96
N ILE A 157 14.79 1.62 -13.33
CA ILE A 157 13.78 0.92 -12.52
C ILE A 157 14.19 -0.54 -12.25
N ARG A 158 14.00 -1.00 -11.00
CA ARG A 158 14.40 -2.34 -10.52
C ARG A 158 13.41 -2.96 -9.54
N THR A 159 12.13 -2.73 -9.74
CA THR A 159 11.06 -3.13 -8.80
C THR A 159 11.14 -4.61 -8.41
N THR A 160 11.37 -5.50 -9.38
CA THR A 160 11.46 -6.95 -9.15
C THR A 160 12.71 -7.39 -8.40
N GLN A 161 13.69 -6.50 -8.25
CA GLN A 161 14.95 -6.76 -7.53
C GLN A 161 14.87 -6.35 -6.05
N LEU A 162 13.71 -5.88 -5.59
CA LEU A 162 13.51 -5.41 -4.23
C LEU A 162 12.53 -6.31 -3.47
N TRP A 163 12.88 -6.67 -2.23
CA TRP A 163 11.85 -7.06 -1.28
C TRP A 163 11.09 -5.79 -0.89
N ALA A 164 9.80 -5.76 -1.18
CA ALA A 164 8.95 -4.59 -0.93
C ALA A 164 8.40 -4.61 0.50
N LEU A 165 8.66 -3.55 1.24
CA LEU A 165 8.28 -3.45 2.66
C LEU A 165 6.77 -3.52 2.85
N ASP A 166 6.01 -2.70 2.13
CA ASP A 166 4.55 -2.61 2.20
C ASP A 166 3.89 -3.96 1.89
N LEU A 167 4.32 -4.66 0.83
CA LEU A 167 3.81 -5.99 0.49
C LEU A 167 4.05 -7.00 1.62
N ASN A 168 5.26 -6.99 2.21
CA ASN A 168 5.56 -7.89 3.33
C ASN A 168 4.75 -7.53 4.58
N CYS A 169 4.49 -6.25 4.85
CA CYS A 169 3.63 -5.81 5.94
C CYS A 169 2.16 -6.20 5.72
N LEU A 170 1.65 -6.06 4.49
CA LEU A 170 0.30 -6.50 4.14
C LEU A 170 0.15 -8.03 4.25
N LEU A 171 1.15 -8.79 3.83
CA LEU A 171 1.15 -10.25 4.00
C LEU A 171 1.22 -10.66 5.48
N LEU A 172 1.92 -9.92 6.34
CA LEU A 172 1.86 -10.11 7.78
C LEU A 172 0.43 -9.93 8.31
N ARG A 173 -0.23 -8.85 7.94
CA ARG A 173 -1.64 -8.61 8.30
C ARG A 173 -2.56 -9.72 7.77
N TYR A 174 -2.29 -10.17 6.54
CA TYR A 174 -3.02 -11.26 5.90
C TYR A 174 -2.90 -12.57 6.70
N GLU A 175 -1.69 -12.91 7.13
CA GLU A 175 -1.39 -14.08 7.95
C GLU A 175 -2.09 -14.02 9.31
N GLU A 176 -2.13 -12.86 9.96
CA GLU A 176 -2.87 -12.63 11.20
C GLU A 176 -4.38 -12.85 11.00
N ILE A 177 -4.97 -12.29 9.95
CA ILE A 177 -6.39 -12.46 9.64
C ILE A 177 -6.71 -13.91 9.31
N LEU A 178 -5.89 -14.60 8.51
CA LEU A 178 -6.08 -16.03 8.25
C LEU A 178 -5.94 -16.89 9.51
N SER A 179 -5.07 -16.49 10.44
CA SER A 179 -4.96 -17.15 11.74
C SER A 179 -6.26 -17.01 12.55
N GLN A 180 -6.83 -15.81 12.62
CA GLN A 180 -8.11 -15.56 13.29
C GLN A 180 -9.26 -16.32 12.62
N ALA A 181 -9.32 -16.30 11.29
CA ALA A 181 -10.37 -16.96 10.52
C ALA A 181 -10.35 -18.48 10.61
N THR A 182 -9.19 -19.10 10.84
CA THR A 182 -9.02 -20.56 10.74
C THR A 182 -8.57 -21.24 12.03
N GLY A 183 -8.01 -20.53 12.98
CA GLY A 183 -7.34 -21.10 14.17
C GLY A 183 -6.10 -21.94 13.85
N LYS A 184 -5.56 -21.90 12.62
CA LYS A 184 -4.47 -22.79 12.19
C LYS A 184 -3.09 -22.22 12.57
N THR A 185 -2.33 -22.98 13.36
CA THR A 185 -0.98 -22.64 13.84
C THR A 185 -0.02 -22.25 12.70
N ARG A 186 -0.17 -22.81 11.50
CA ARG A 186 0.69 -22.45 10.36
C ARG A 186 0.68 -20.95 10.03
N TYR A 187 -0.45 -20.28 10.19
CA TYR A 187 -0.55 -18.84 9.93
C TYR A 187 0.04 -18.00 11.06
N VAL A 188 -0.10 -18.46 12.31
CA VAL A 188 0.61 -17.86 13.46
C VAL A 188 2.13 -17.93 13.25
N THR A 189 2.64 -19.10 12.86
CA THR A 189 4.06 -19.29 12.56
C THR A 189 4.53 -18.41 11.41
N ALA A 190 3.78 -18.33 10.33
CA ALA A 190 4.09 -17.47 9.18
C ALA A 190 4.15 -16.00 9.59
N ALA A 191 3.14 -15.50 10.31
CA ALA A 191 3.08 -14.12 10.81
C ALA A 191 4.28 -13.79 11.71
N ASN A 192 4.62 -14.66 12.66
CA ASN A 192 5.75 -14.42 13.55
C ASN A 192 7.09 -14.43 12.79
N THR A 193 7.26 -15.33 11.83
CA THR A 193 8.46 -15.39 10.98
C THR A 193 8.59 -14.12 10.14
N ARG A 194 7.51 -13.67 9.51
CA ARG A 194 7.51 -12.47 8.68
C ARG A 194 7.73 -11.22 9.52
N ARG A 195 7.07 -11.09 10.68
CA ARG A 195 7.30 -9.97 11.61
C ARG A 195 8.76 -9.86 12.02
N ALA A 196 9.38 -10.97 12.42
CA ALA A 196 10.79 -10.99 12.78
C ALA A 196 11.70 -10.62 11.60
N ALA A 197 11.36 -11.08 10.39
CA ALA A 197 12.11 -10.73 9.19
C ALA A 197 11.97 -9.24 8.84
N ILE A 198 10.78 -8.65 8.96
CA ILE A 198 10.56 -7.21 8.75
C ILE A 198 11.39 -6.40 9.75
N ALA A 199 11.26 -6.68 11.05
CA ALA A 199 11.97 -5.95 12.10
C ALA A 199 13.50 -6.02 11.93
N LYS A 200 14.02 -7.12 11.38
CA LYS A 200 15.47 -7.36 11.24
C LYS A 200 16.04 -6.84 9.92
N ARG A 201 15.37 -7.06 8.79
CA ARG A 201 15.93 -6.86 7.44
C ARG A 201 15.56 -5.52 6.82
N PHE A 202 14.35 -5.02 7.10
CA PHE A 202 13.85 -3.79 6.51
C PHE A 202 14.15 -2.54 7.36
N PHE A 203 14.61 -2.72 8.60
CA PHE A 203 14.96 -1.61 9.47
C PHE A 203 16.41 -1.16 9.24
N ASP A 204 16.58 -0.02 8.62
CA ASP A 204 17.86 0.66 8.48
C ASP A 204 18.26 1.25 9.84
N LYS A 205 19.32 0.71 10.43
CA LYS A 205 19.75 1.08 11.78
C LYS A 205 20.38 2.47 11.84
N ASP A 206 20.98 2.92 10.76
CA ASP A 206 21.66 4.22 10.71
C ASP A 206 20.62 5.33 10.59
N ARG A 207 19.67 5.21 9.68
CA ARG A 207 18.52 6.12 9.55
C ARG A 207 17.51 5.97 10.69
N GLY A 208 17.34 4.76 11.25
CA GLY A 208 16.28 4.46 12.19
C GLY A 208 14.92 4.34 11.51
N TYR A 209 14.87 3.93 10.25
CA TYR A 209 13.65 3.90 9.45
C TYR A 209 13.50 2.57 8.69
N PHE A 210 12.26 2.22 8.36
CA PHE A 210 11.96 1.04 7.58
C PHE A 210 11.98 1.36 6.08
N CYS A 211 12.69 0.53 5.30
CA CYS A 211 12.94 0.73 3.87
C CYS A 211 12.79 -0.58 3.10
N ASP A 212 12.59 -0.49 1.79
CA ASP A 212 12.74 -1.64 0.90
C ASP A 212 14.19 -2.15 0.91
N VAL A 213 14.39 -3.41 0.52
CA VAL A 213 15.69 -4.07 0.58
C VAL A 213 16.06 -4.66 -0.77
N VAL A 214 17.26 -4.39 -1.24
CA VAL A 214 17.84 -4.98 -2.45
C VAL A 214 18.07 -6.48 -2.22
N ILE A 215 17.49 -7.33 -3.05
CA ILE A 215 17.52 -8.79 -2.87
C ILE A 215 18.95 -9.33 -2.99
N ALA A 216 19.77 -8.76 -3.88
CA ALA A 216 21.09 -9.27 -4.23
C ALA A 216 22.10 -9.20 -3.08
N ASP A 217 22.05 -8.14 -2.27
CA ASP A 217 23.05 -7.86 -1.24
C ASP A 217 22.48 -7.55 0.14
N GLY A 218 21.15 -7.39 0.25
CA GLY A 218 20.46 -7.08 1.51
C GLY A 218 20.63 -5.63 1.97
N THR A 219 21.08 -4.73 1.11
CA THR A 219 21.17 -3.28 1.41
C THR A 219 19.79 -2.62 1.35
N THR A 220 19.58 -1.60 2.18
CA THR A 220 18.34 -0.81 2.19
C THR A 220 18.34 0.22 1.07
N VAL A 221 17.17 0.44 0.45
CA VAL A 221 16.99 1.50 -0.56
C VAL A 221 17.17 2.87 0.11
N PRO A 222 17.94 3.81 -0.51
CA PRO A 222 18.30 5.08 0.14
C PRO A 222 17.15 6.10 0.21
N VAL A 223 16.12 5.97 -0.63
CA VAL A 223 14.96 6.87 -0.67
C VAL A 223 14.10 6.68 0.58
N THR A 224 13.77 7.77 1.27
CA THR A 224 12.80 7.75 2.37
C THR A 224 11.38 7.80 1.81
N THR A 225 10.57 6.79 2.12
CA THR A 225 9.22 6.67 1.57
C THR A 225 8.17 6.50 2.65
N ALA A 226 6.94 6.93 2.40
CA ALA A 226 5.79 6.67 3.28
C ALA A 226 5.50 5.16 3.45
N ALA A 227 6.05 4.29 2.59
CA ALA A 227 5.98 2.84 2.76
C ALA A 227 6.59 2.38 4.09
N GLY A 228 7.53 3.13 4.68
CA GLY A 228 8.07 2.86 6.01
C GLY A 228 7.02 2.79 7.11
N MET A 229 5.91 3.49 6.96
CA MET A 229 4.81 3.51 7.92
C MET A 229 3.96 2.22 7.91
N TYR A 230 4.04 1.41 6.86
CA TYR A 230 3.41 0.09 6.86
C TYR A 230 3.96 -0.84 7.94
N ALA A 231 5.21 -0.68 8.35
CA ALA A 231 5.78 -1.47 9.46
C ALA A 231 5.06 -1.19 10.79
N LEU A 232 4.67 0.06 11.04
CA LEU A 232 3.87 0.43 12.19
C LEU A 232 2.41 -0.04 12.03
N TYR A 233 1.82 0.19 10.88
CA TYR A 233 0.46 -0.28 10.56
C TYR A 233 0.31 -1.79 10.78
N ALA A 234 1.28 -2.58 10.34
CA ALA A 234 1.27 -4.03 10.51
C ALA A 234 1.70 -4.51 11.91
N GLY A 235 2.14 -3.63 12.79
CA GLY A 235 2.65 -4.04 14.11
C GLY A 235 3.94 -4.85 14.04
N ALA A 236 4.81 -4.51 13.08
CA ALA A 236 6.07 -5.23 12.86
C ALA A 236 7.27 -4.61 13.58
N ALA A 237 7.17 -3.35 14.02
CA ALA A 237 8.23 -2.64 14.71
C ALA A 237 8.28 -3.02 16.20
N SER A 238 9.47 -3.07 16.79
CA SER A 238 9.58 -2.98 18.25
C SER A 238 9.28 -1.53 18.69
N PRO A 239 8.93 -1.30 19.99
CA PRO A 239 8.69 0.07 20.48
C PRO A 239 9.83 1.03 20.14
N ALA A 240 11.08 0.64 20.39
CA ALA A 240 12.26 1.46 20.06
C ALA A 240 12.46 1.71 18.57
N GLN A 241 12.07 0.77 17.71
CA GLN A 241 12.08 0.99 16.26
C GLN A 241 10.96 1.94 15.82
N ALA A 242 9.79 1.84 16.45
CA ALA A 242 8.68 2.74 16.18
C ALA A 242 9.01 4.19 16.57
N ASP A 243 9.62 4.41 17.74
CA ASP A 243 10.07 5.74 18.19
C ASP A 243 10.98 6.38 17.15
N ARG A 244 12.02 5.65 16.71
CA ARG A 244 12.98 6.14 15.73
C ARG A 244 12.35 6.37 14.35
N ALA A 245 11.48 5.45 13.91
CA ALA A 245 10.81 5.56 12.62
C ALA A 245 9.86 6.77 12.57
N VAL A 246 9.18 7.05 13.67
CA VAL A 246 8.30 8.23 13.79
C VAL A 246 9.11 9.52 13.79
N GLU A 247 10.25 9.57 14.50
CA GLU A 247 11.14 10.72 14.47
C GLU A 247 11.67 10.99 13.07
N TRP A 248 12.13 9.96 12.36
CA TRP A 248 12.60 10.08 10.97
C TRP A 248 11.50 10.56 10.03
N MET A 249 10.32 9.94 10.10
CA MET A 249 9.15 10.33 9.29
C MET A 249 8.79 11.80 9.50
N ARG A 250 8.78 12.26 10.76
CA ARG A 250 8.50 13.68 11.09
C ARG A 250 9.50 14.64 10.45
N ALA A 251 10.78 14.26 10.44
CA ALA A 251 11.85 15.10 9.90
C ALA A 251 11.85 15.15 8.36
N HIS A 252 11.46 14.07 7.70
CA HIS A 252 11.65 13.90 6.25
C HIS A 252 10.35 13.91 5.43
N LEU A 253 9.22 13.47 6.00
CA LEU A 253 7.99 13.29 5.24
C LEU A 253 6.81 14.11 5.72
N LEU A 254 6.82 14.62 6.96
CA LEU A 254 5.69 15.39 7.48
C LEU A 254 5.69 16.81 6.89
N ALA A 255 4.69 17.10 6.07
CA ALA A 255 4.51 18.37 5.38
C ALA A 255 3.33 19.18 5.95
N PRO A 256 3.15 20.47 5.58
CA PRO A 256 2.02 21.28 6.03
C PRO A 256 0.66 20.69 5.71
N GLY A 257 0.50 20.06 4.54
CA GLY A 257 -0.77 19.51 4.06
C GLY A 257 -0.96 18.01 4.30
N GLY A 258 0.00 17.32 4.94
CA GLY A 258 -0.08 15.87 5.16
C GLY A 258 1.28 15.18 5.12
N LEU A 259 1.32 13.92 4.68
CA LEU A 259 2.52 13.13 4.53
C LEU A 259 2.95 13.12 3.05
N LEU A 260 4.21 13.44 2.79
CA LEU A 260 4.85 13.23 1.49
C LEU A 260 4.95 11.74 1.17
N THR A 261 4.86 11.41 -0.10
CA THR A 261 5.06 10.03 -0.57
C THR A 261 6.52 9.60 -0.43
N THR A 262 7.44 10.48 -0.83
CA THR A 262 8.89 10.32 -0.66
C THR A 262 9.54 11.65 -0.31
N ASP A 263 10.83 11.62 0.10
CA ASP A 263 11.67 12.81 0.30
C ASP A 263 12.36 13.30 -0.99
N VAL A 264 12.00 12.73 -2.16
CA VAL A 264 12.60 13.03 -3.47
C VAL A 264 11.60 13.75 -4.36
N THR A 265 12.05 14.79 -5.07
CA THR A 265 11.31 15.44 -6.16
C THR A 265 11.90 14.97 -7.49
N SER A 266 11.30 13.98 -8.14
CA SER A 266 11.79 13.38 -9.38
C SER A 266 10.94 13.75 -10.60
N GLY A 267 9.74 14.29 -10.38
CA GLY A 267 8.71 14.44 -11.43
C GLY A 267 7.81 13.22 -11.58
N GLN A 268 8.08 12.12 -10.86
CA GLN A 268 7.17 10.98 -10.78
C GLN A 268 6.00 11.28 -9.82
N GLN A 269 4.82 10.73 -10.13
CA GLN A 269 3.60 11.06 -9.37
C GLN A 269 3.59 10.51 -7.94
N TRP A 270 4.36 9.44 -7.65
CA TRP A 270 4.51 8.86 -6.33
C TRP A 270 5.78 9.36 -5.62
N ASP A 271 6.14 10.62 -5.88
CA ASP A 271 7.22 11.33 -5.20
C ASP A 271 6.74 12.70 -4.69
N ALA A 272 7.58 13.42 -3.97
CA ALA A 272 7.29 14.79 -3.56
C ALA A 272 7.01 15.68 -4.79
N PRO A 273 6.07 16.62 -4.71
CA PRO A 273 5.39 17.12 -3.51
C PRO A 273 4.08 16.38 -3.18
N ASN A 274 3.80 15.24 -3.83
CA ASN A 274 2.50 14.58 -3.75
C ASN A 274 2.33 13.77 -2.45
N GLY A 275 1.11 13.85 -1.91
CA GLY A 275 0.56 12.95 -0.90
C GLY A 275 -0.69 12.25 -1.44
N TRP A 276 -0.92 11.04 -0.97
CA TRP A 276 -1.97 10.14 -1.45
C TRP A 276 -2.81 9.63 -0.30
N ALA A 277 -4.13 9.64 -0.45
CA ALA A 277 -5.07 9.24 0.61
C ALA A 277 -4.75 7.89 1.27
N PRO A 278 -4.42 6.81 0.52
CA PRO A 278 -4.00 5.55 1.10
C PRO A 278 -2.84 5.66 2.10
N LEU A 279 -1.82 6.44 1.76
CA LEU A 279 -0.63 6.57 2.58
C LEU A 279 -0.85 7.42 3.83
N GLN A 280 -1.70 8.44 3.75
CA GLN A 280 -2.14 9.20 4.92
C GLN A 280 -2.83 8.27 5.91
N TRP A 281 -3.80 7.49 5.43
CA TRP A 281 -4.57 6.56 6.27
C TRP A 281 -3.68 5.52 6.93
N ILE A 282 -2.82 4.85 6.17
CA ILE A 282 -1.87 3.84 6.69
C ILE A 282 -0.97 4.45 7.77
N ALA A 283 -0.44 5.65 7.54
CA ALA A 283 0.42 6.32 8.51
C ALA A 283 -0.33 6.67 9.80
N ILE A 284 -1.55 7.21 9.69
CA ILE A 284 -2.41 7.55 10.83
C ILE A 284 -2.72 6.30 11.66
N GLN A 285 -3.13 5.20 11.01
CA GLN A 285 -3.42 3.95 11.71
C GLN A 285 -2.15 3.35 12.35
N GLY A 286 -1.02 3.42 11.66
CA GLY A 286 0.26 2.99 12.21
C GLY A 286 0.69 3.81 13.44
N LEU A 287 0.53 5.12 13.41
CA LEU A 287 0.82 6.01 14.54
C LEU A 287 -0.07 5.69 15.76
N ARG A 288 -1.38 5.56 15.55
CA ARG A 288 -2.35 5.19 16.60
C ARG A 288 -2.01 3.86 17.24
N ARG A 289 -1.66 2.86 16.44
CA ARG A 289 -1.29 1.53 16.93
C ARG A 289 -0.14 1.55 17.94
N TYR A 290 0.76 2.51 17.84
CA TYR A 290 1.90 2.66 18.74
C TYR A 290 1.73 3.79 19.76
N GLY A 291 0.53 4.37 19.91
CA GLY A 291 0.22 5.40 20.90
C GLY A 291 0.73 6.80 20.56
N PHE A 292 1.09 7.06 19.30
CA PHE A 292 1.45 8.41 18.82
C PHE A 292 0.22 9.23 18.42
N ASP A 293 -0.82 9.23 19.27
CA ASP A 293 -2.15 9.76 18.95
C ASP A 293 -2.14 11.25 18.61
N ALA A 294 -1.35 12.06 19.30
CA ALA A 294 -1.23 13.49 19.02
C ALA A 294 -0.64 13.77 17.61
N LEU A 295 0.29 12.93 17.16
CA LEU A 295 0.87 13.06 15.82
C LEU A 295 -0.09 12.50 14.76
N ALA A 296 -0.77 11.41 15.04
CA ALA A 296 -1.83 10.88 14.18
C ALA A 296 -2.93 11.92 13.95
N GLU A 297 -3.36 12.61 15.02
CA GLU A 297 -4.34 13.69 14.92
C GLU A 297 -3.82 14.90 14.14
N THR A 298 -2.56 15.26 14.32
CA THR A 298 -1.92 16.31 13.52
C THR A 298 -1.94 15.96 12.04
N LEU A 299 -1.59 14.73 11.67
CA LEU A 299 -1.59 14.27 10.29
C LEU A 299 -3.01 14.22 9.71
N ARG A 300 -3.97 13.69 10.48
CA ARG A 300 -5.39 13.66 10.12
C ARG A 300 -5.92 15.06 9.80
N THR A 301 -5.71 15.99 10.70
CA THR A 301 -6.20 17.37 10.56
C THR A 301 -5.59 18.06 9.34
N ARG A 302 -4.28 17.91 9.12
CA ARG A 302 -3.60 18.47 7.93
C ARG A 302 -4.18 17.90 6.63
N TRP A 303 -4.36 16.57 6.57
CA TRP A 303 -4.89 15.92 5.38
C TRP A 303 -6.34 16.35 5.07
N LEU A 304 -7.21 16.37 6.07
CA LEU A 304 -8.60 16.83 5.89
C LEU A 304 -8.64 18.29 5.43
N ALA A 305 -7.84 19.18 6.05
CA ALA A 305 -7.74 20.58 5.64
C ALA A 305 -7.23 20.75 4.20
N THR A 306 -6.30 19.91 3.76
CA THR A 306 -5.82 19.89 2.37
C THR A 306 -6.94 19.50 1.41
N CYS A 307 -7.67 18.45 1.72
CA CYS A 307 -8.83 18.03 0.92
C CYS A 307 -9.91 19.13 0.85
N ASP A 308 -10.25 19.75 2.00
CA ASP A 308 -11.21 20.84 2.09
C ASP A 308 -10.80 22.08 1.28
N THR A 309 -9.51 22.44 1.35
CA THR A 309 -8.96 23.57 0.61
C THR A 309 -9.10 23.38 -0.90
N VAL A 310 -8.73 22.21 -1.40
CA VAL A 310 -8.85 21.88 -2.83
C VAL A 310 -10.31 21.76 -3.24
N PHE A 311 -11.17 21.16 -2.40
CA PHE A 311 -12.59 21.06 -2.67
C PHE A 311 -13.26 22.45 -2.73
N ALA A 312 -12.95 23.34 -1.80
CA ALA A 312 -13.47 24.71 -1.81
C ALA A 312 -13.08 25.50 -3.08
N ALA A 313 -11.87 25.24 -3.60
CA ALA A 313 -11.38 25.90 -4.79
C ALA A 313 -11.90 25.30 -6.11
N SER A 314 -12.15 23.98 -6.15
CA SER A 314 -12.45 23.24 -7.39
C SER A 314 -13.86 22.61 -7.43
N GLY A 315 -14.52 22.45 -6.29
CA GLY A 315 -15.77 21.69 -6.14
C GLY A 315 -15.56 20.16 -6.23
N LYS A 316 -14.32 19.66 -6.15
CA LYS A 316 -13.99 18.25 -6.38
C LYS A 316 -12.93 17.76 -5.40
N PHE A 317 -13.05 16.48 -5.00
CA PHE A 317 -11.92 15.71 -4.50
C PHE A 317 -11.12 15.17 -5.68
N VAL A 318 -9.79 15.07 -5.50
CA VAL A 318 -8.87 14.64 -6.55
C VAL A 318 -8.09 13.40 -6.12
N GLU A 319 -7.38 12.80 -7.05
CA GLU A 319 -6.63 11.56 -6.89
C GLU A 319 -5.45 11.71 -5.91
N LYS A 320 -4.68 12.79 -6.04
CA LYS A 320 -3.48 13.12 -5.28
C LYS A 320 -3.39 14.63 -5.02
N TYR A 321 -2.65 15.01 -4.01
CA TYR A 321 -2.57 16.39 -3.55
C TYR A 321 -1.13 16.83 -3.38
N ASN A 322 -0.83 18.08 -3.73
CA ASN A 322 0.42 18.71 -3.30
C ASN A 322 0.32 19.03 -1.80
N VAL A 323 1.04 18.28 -0.97
CA VAL A 323 1.00 18.46 0.49
C VAL A 323 1.99 19.51 1.00
N LEU A 324 2.83 20.05 0.13
CA LEU A 324 3.67 21.22 0.45
C LEU A 324 2.87 22.52 0.31
N ASP A 325 2.04 22.62 -0.74
CA ASP A 325 1.14 23.74 -1.02
C ASP A 325 -0.16 23.22 -1.66
N PRO A 326 -1.26 23.08 -0.90
CA PRO A 326 -2.50 22.49 -1.40
C PRO A 326 -3.14 23.19 -2.60
N LEU A 327 -2.85 24.47 -2.82
CA LEU A 327 -3.35 25.23 -3.97
C LEU A 327 -2.42 25.21 -5.19
N ALA A 328 -1.18 24.76 -5.01
CA ALA A 328 -0.28 24.48 -6.13
C ALA A 328 -0.68 23.16 -6.82
N ALA A 329 -0.34 23.05 -8.10
CA ALA A 329 -0.62 21.85 -8.85
C ALA A 329 0.05 20.63 -8.19
N SER A 330 -0.72 19.56 -7.97
CA SER A 330 -0.19 18.23 -7.77
C SER A 330 0.35 17.77 -9.13
N GLY A 331 1.61 17.35 -9.16
CA GLY A 331 2.31 17.16 -10.43
C GLY A 331 2.80 15.73 -10.64
N GLY A 332 3.38 15.54 -11.84
CA GLY A 332 4.04 14.32 -12.24
C GLY A 332 3.10 13.23 -12.77
N GLY A 333 3.71 12.19 -13.33
CA GLY A 333 3.01 11.02 -13.84
C GLY A 333 2.70 11.07 -15.34
N GLU A 334 2.18 9.95 -15.81
CA GLU A 334 1.94 9.69 -17.23
C GLU A 334 0.57 10.22 -17.72
N TYR A 335 -0.28 10.72 -16.82
CA TYR A 335 -1.65 11.16 -17.13
C TYR A 335 -2.06 12.39 -16.31
N ALA A 336 -3.11 13.07 -16.77
CA ALA A 336 -3.66 14.23 -16.09
C ALA A 336 -4.29 13.82 -14.73
N LEU A 337 -4.25 14.76 -13.77
CA LEU A 337 -4.91 14.59 -12.47
C LEU A 337 -6.37 14.18 -12.63
N GLN A 338 -6.76 13.10 -11.96
CA GLN A 338 -8.13 12.59 -11.97
C GLN A 338 -8.95 13.21 -10.85
N ASP A 339 -10.22 13.48 -11.12
CA ASP A 339 -11.16 14.03 -10.14
C ASP A 339 -12.23 13.00 -9.70
N GLY A 340 -12.91 13.29 -8.59
CA GLY A 340 -13.95 12.42 -8.05
C GLY A 340 -13.44 11.06 -7.55
N PHE A 341 -12.19 10.98 -7.11
CA PHE A 341 -11.48 9.72 -6.87
C PHE A 341 -11.97 8.98 -5.63
N GLY A 342 -12.32 7.69 -5.79
CA GLY A 342 -12.98 6.88 -4.75
C GLY A 342 -12.18 6.75 -3.45
N TRP A 343 -10.87 6.50 -3.52
CA TRP A 343 -10.05 6.36 -2.30
C TRP A 343 -9.94 7.64 -1.48
N THR A 344 -9.89 8.82 -2.12
CA THR A 344 -9.88 10.09 -1.39
C THR A 344 -11.19 10.29 -0.66
N ASN A 345 -12.34 10.07 -1.34
CA ASN A 345 -13.65 10.15 -0.73
C ASN A 345 -13.77 9.15 0.45
N GLY A 346 -13.34 7.92 0.26
CA GLY A 346 -13.43 6.88 1.28
C GLY A 346 -12.58 7.18 2.51
N VAL A 347 -11.32 7.53 2.31
CA VAL A 347 -10.39 7.90 3.41
C VAL A 347 -10.86 9.18 4.10
N TYR A 348 -11.34 10.19 3.36
CA TYR A 348 -11.85 11.41 3.95
C TYR A 348 -13.02 11.15 4.89
N LEU A 349 -14.01 10.36 4.45
CA LEU A 349 -15.17 10.00 5.28
C LEU A 349 -14.78 9.19 6.51
N ASP A 350 -13.87 8.23 6.36
CA ASP A 350 -13.40 7.41 7.47
C ASP A 350 -12.66 8.25 8.51
N LEU A 351 -11.75 9.09 8.08
CA LEU A 351 -11.01 9.98 8.96
C LEU A 351 -11.90 11.06 9.60
N LEU A 352 -13.00 11.47 8.96
CA LEU A 352 -13.94 12.45 9.49
C LEU A 352 -14.80 11.85 10.60
N SER A 353 -15.13 10.55 10.53
CA SER A 353 -16.04 9.88 11.46
C SER A 353 -15.49 9.73 12.89
N ASP A 354 -14.20 9.91 13.08
CA ASP A 354 -13.49 9.97 14.38
C ASP A 354 -13.72 8.79 15.35
N ALA A 355 -14.15 7.63 14.84
CA ALA A 355 -14.19 6.42 15.63
C ALA A 355 -12.78 5.80 15.70
N PRO A 356 -12.11 5.81 16.89
CA PRO A 356 -10.87 5.04 17.01
C PRO A 356 -11.18 3.56 16.75
N GLU A 357 -10.46 2.92 15.82
CA GLU A 357 -10.55 1.47 15.71
C GLU A 357 -10.26 0.83 17.07
N PRO A 358 -11.06 -0.18 17.48
CA PRO A 358 -10.73 -0.92 18.68
C PRO A 358 -9.34 -1.53 18.48
N VAL A 359 -8.40 -1.11 19.31
CA VAL A 359 -7.04 -1.66 19.35
C VAL A 359 -7.19 -3.16 19.47
N ALA A 360 -6.85 -3.91 18.42
CA ALA A 360 -6.78 -5.36 18.50
C ALA A 360 -5.74 -5.67 19.59
N ASP A 361 -6.18 -6.40 20.62
CA ASP A 361 -5.35 -6.77 21.77
C ASP A 361 -3.96 -7.19 21.29
N MET A 362 -2.96 -6.43 21.69
CA MET A 362 -1.57 -6.86 21.56
C MET A 362 -1.45 -8.16 22.34
N PRO A 363 -0.88 -9.23 21.80
CA PRO A 363 -0.57 -10.38 22.62
C PRO A 363 0.33 -9.89 23.76
N GLU A 364 -0.13 -10.05 24.99
CA GLU A 364 0.69 -9.78 26.17
C GLU A 364 2.01 -10.53 26.02
N ASN A 365 3.09 -9.78 25.94
CA ASN A 365 4.43 -10.35 26.03
C ASN A 365 4.61 -10.86 27.44
N HIS A 366 4.27 -12.13 27.69
CA HIS A 366 4.74 -12.81 28.87
C HIS A 366 6.26 -12.94 28.76
N ALA A 367 6.94 -12.22 29.65
CA ALA A 367 8.36 -12.27 29.91
C ALA A 367 8.85 -13.69 30.29
#